data_c4e24ed3d7ad9575a4d75293c7b412c0
#
_entry.id   c4e24ed3d7ad9575a4d75293c7b412c0
#
_cell.length_a   1.000
_cell.length_b   1.000
_cell.length_c   1.000
_cell.angle_alpha   90.00
_cell.angle_beta   90.00
_cell.angle_gamma   90.00
#
_symmetry.space_group_name_H-M   'P 1'
#
loop_
_entity.id
_entity.type
_entity.pdbx_description
1 polymer ?
#
loop_
_entity_poly.entity_id
_entity_poly.type
_entity_poly.pdbx_seq_one_letter_code
_entity_poly.pdbx_strand_id
1 'polypeptide(L)'
;DEVKKELAKQKITYGILDENIKDLVNGEENKSLLVAKGEKPEDEQDDILDIKFKQDDENMVPDEDKFGKVDFKSIGSIDSVVKGDILAVKTPGKEGRNGKDIRSKIIKCKAGKKINIRNGTGCSLKDSNTIIADENGKPCIKNNTFYVYPVHEVKSDVDLKSGNIKFLGDIMIYGNVMDGMTVDAGNAITINGNVERAKITSKGESLIKGSIISSQVLAGGENIIIQNLINNLEALKQELSSLSKVAEEIKKLNLLGADRKDGEIVKVLIETKFKDIPRLCMKIAAGITMEKKDQKDELLEVMKGKLIGLAPINMEHYWEVDDIVKIIKDKINQFKSFLSIPVNLRIAYCQDSTLESSGDIYIFGKGEYVSNIKGNGKIIFEGERSIARGGVLQSNDEIRCKIVGSLGGVTTKLCTSGKGHIWADIAYQNTIFVVGSREYMLDTPSKEIHAYLGKDEDIIVDKFKL
;
A
#
# COMPACT_ATOMS: atom_id res chain seq x y z
N ASP A 1 13.80 -47.85 -48.88
CA ASP A 1 14.75 -46.74 -49.14
C ASP A 1 14.08 -45.51 -49.74
N GLU A 2 13.04 -45.62 -50.57
CA GLU A 2 12.31 -44.47 -51.17
C GLU A 2 11.55 -43.65 -50.13
N VAL A 3 10.86 -44.30 -49.19
CA VAL A 3 10.13 -43.60 -48.11
C VAL A 3 11.09 -42.77 -47.23
N LYS A 4 12.28 -43.31 -46.92
CA LYS A 4 13.27 -42.56 -46.13
C LYS A 4 13.85 -41.37 -46.91
N LYS A 5 14.03 -41.52 -48.25
CA LYS A 5 14.46 -40.42 -49.11
C LYS A 5 13.39 -39.33 -49.18
N GLU A 6 12.10 -39.69 -49.22
CA GLU A 6 11.00 -38.71 -49.24
C GLU A 6 10.85 -37.99 -47.87
N LEU A 7 10.98 -38.71 -46.76
CA LEU A 7 11.02 -38.11 -45.41
C LEU A 7 12.18 -37.10 -45.27
N ALA A 8 13.38 -37.46 -45.81
CA ALA A 8 14.50 -36.56 -45.80
C ALA A 8 14.29 -35.29 -46.66
N LYS A 9 13.63 -35.38 -47.84
CA LYS A 9 13.26 -34.24 -48.66
C LYS A 9 12.29 -33.29 -47.92
N GLN A 10 11.39 -33.86 -47.11
CA GLN A 10 10.45 -33.07 -46.26
C GLN A 10 11.09 -32.63 -44.95
N LYS A 11 12.41 -32.80 -44.77
CA LYS A 11 13.18 -32.43 -43.58
C LYS A 11 12.71 -33.16 -42.30
N ILE A 12 12.15 -34.36 -42.43
CA ILE A 12 11.79 -35.21 -41.30
C ILE A 12 12.99 -36.03 -40.92
N THR A 13 13.61 -35.72 -39.77
CA THR A 13 14.90 -36.27 -39.33
C THR A 13 14.85 -36.87 -37.91
N TYR A 14 13.70 -36.77 -37.20
CA TYR A 14 13.60 -37.26 -35.84
C TYR A 14 12.35 -38.11 -35.63
N GLY A 15 12.48 -39.15 -34.77
CA GLY A 15 11.40 -40.03 -34.36
C GLY A 15 10.83 -40.89 -35.45
N ILE A 16 11.64 -41.26 -36.46
CA ILE A 16 11.24 -42.12 -37.56
C ILE A 16 10.97 -43.54 -37.02
N LEU A 17 9.80 -44.08 -37.32
CA LEU A 17 9.33 -45.39 -36.86
C LEU A 17 9.61 -46.44 -37.97
N ASP A 18 10.80 -47.03 -37.91
CA ASP A 18 11.28 -47.98 -38.94
C ASP A 18 10.38 -49.23 -39.05
N GLU A 19 9.74 -49.67 -37.97
CA GLU A 19 8.78 -50.77 -37.98
C GLU A 19 7.54 -50.44 -38.80
N ASN A 20 6.94 -49.29 -38.55
CA ASN A 20 5.76 -48.83 -39.28
C ASN A 20 6.06 -48.59 -40.78
N ILE A 21 7.28 -48.15 -41.09
CA ILE A 21 7.73 -48.02 -42.50
C ILE A 21 7.84 -49.38 -43.18
N LYS A 22 8.32 -50.42 -42.49
CA LYS A 22 8.35 -51.78 -43.01
C LYS A 22 6.96 -52.35 -43.26
N ASP A 23 6.04 -52.09 -42.31
CA ASP A 23 4.63 -52.50 -42.40
C ASP A 23 3.91 -51.76 -43.53
N LEU A 24 4.24 -50.50 -43.77
CA LEU A 24 3.70 -49.72 -44.89
C LEU A 24 4.13 -50.26 -46.26
N VAL A 25 5.37 -50.78 -46.35
CA VAL A 25 5.91 -51.34 -47.60
C VAL A 25 5.40 -52.76 -47.85
N ASN A 26 5.11 -53.53 -46.79
CA ASN A 26 4.65 -54.93 -46.90
C ASN A 26 3.13 -55.08 -46.77
N GLY A 27 2.38 -53.98 -46.52
CA GLY A 27 0.92 -54.01 -46.26
C GLY A 27 0.09 -53.78 -47.50
N GLU A 28 -1.17 -54.20 -47.42
CA GLU A 28 -2.17 -53.98 -48.47
C GLU A 28 -2.54 -52.49 -48.64
N GLU A 29 -2.84 -52.09 -49.86
CA GLU A 29 -3.25 -50.75 -50.24
C GLU A 29 -4.43 -50.26 -49.38
N ASN A 30 -4.29 -49.04 -48.76
CA ASN A 30 -5.27 -48.25 -48.01
C ASN A 30 -5.15 -48.24 -46.48
N LYS A 31 -3.99 -48.46 -45.88
CA LYS A 31 -3.77 -48.16 -44.45
C LYS A 31 -2.90 -46.91 -44.30
N SER A 32 -3.37 -45.91 -43.54
CA SER A 32 -2.54 -44.77 -43.08
C SER A 32 -1.78 -45.17 -41.83
N LEU A 33 -0.43 -45.18 -41.89
CA LEU A 33 0.44 -45.50 -40.77
C LEU A 33 1.27 -44.28 -40.35
N LEU A 34 1.46 -44.11 -39.03
CA LEU A 34 2.32 -43.06 -38.50
C LEU A 34 3.79 -43.45 -38.75
N VAL A 35 4.51 -42.68 -39.57
CA VAL A 35 5.91 -42.97 -39.96
C VAL A 35 6.96 -42.21 -39.19
N ALA A 36 6.56 -41.14 -38.50
CA ALA A 36 7.42 -40.36 -37.61
C ALA A 36 6.61 -39.72 -36.47
N LYS A 37 7.17 -39.69 -35.26
CA LYS A 37 6.55 -39.10 -34.07
C LYS A 37 7.59 -38.31 -33.29
N GLY A 38 7.29 -37.02 -33.05
CA GLY A 38 8.09 -36.17 -32.16
C GLY A 38 7.85 -36.50 -30.67
N GLU A 39 8.71 -36.00 -29.84
CA GLU A 39 8.59 -36.05 -28.40
C GLU A 39 7.90 -34.77 -27.89
N LYS A 40 6.87 -34.94 -27.08
CA LYS A 40 6.20 -33.81 -26.44
C LYS A 40 7.06 -33.23 -25.31
N PRO A 41 7.10 -31.91 -25.12
CA PRO A 41 7.75 -31.35 -23.94
C PRO A 41 7.00 -31.74 -22.68
N GLU A 42 7.75 -31.97 -21.62
CA GLU A 42 7.22 -32.09 -20.25
C GLU A 42 7.47 -30.77 -19.53
N ASP A 43 6.40 -30.08 -19.14
CA ASP A 43 6.51 -28.78 -18.46
C ASP A 43 7.12 -28.95 -17.05
N GLU A 44 7.89 -27.94 -16.61
CA GLU A 44 8.39 -27.88 -15.23
C GLU A 44 7.20 -27.74 -14.27
N GLN A 45 7.34 -28.38 -13.10
CA GLN A 45 6.38 -28.20 -11.99
C GLN A 45 6.79 -27.01 -11.14
N ASP A 46 5.78 -26.30 -10.61
CA ASP A 46 5.98 -25.21 -9.68
C ASP A 46 6.56 -25.70 -8.35
N ASP A 47 7.40 -24.89 -7.71
CA ASP A 47 7.79 -25.12 -6.33
C ASP A 47 6.57 -24.99 -5.41
N ILE A 48 6.51 -25.81 -4.36
CA ILE A 48 5.45 -25.78 -3.34
C ILE A 48 6.06 -25.28 -2.04
N LEU A 49 5.43 -24.29 -1.42
CA LEU A 49 5.79 -23.77 -0.11
C LEU A 49 4.73 -24.18 0.91
N ASP A 50 5.13 -25.02 1.88
CA ASP A 50 4.30 -25.48 2.98
C ASP A 50 4.65 -24.70 4.25
N ILE A 51 3.76 -23.77 4.65
CA ILE A 51 3.91 -22.90 5.83
C ILE A 51 3.26 -23.60 7.02
N LYS A 52 4.00 -23.74 8.15
CA LYS A 52 3.60 -24.53 9.31
C LYS A 52 2.89 -23.74 10.42
N PHE A 53 2.69 -22.43 10.25
CA PHE A 53 1.94 -21.58 11.17
C PHE A 53 0.75 -20.93 10.44
N LYS A 54 -0.26 -20.52 11.21
CA LYS A 54 -1.39 -19.80 10.65
C LYS A 54 -0.94 -18.39 10.25
N GLN A 55 -1.19 -18.03 9.01
CA GLN A 55 -1.10 -16.63 8.59
C GLN A 55 -2.33 -15.91 9.16
N ASP A 56 -2.15 -14.68 9.65
CA ASP A 56 -3.29 -13.81 9.91
C ASP A 56 -3.96 -13.57 8.55
N ASP A 57 -5.02 -14.31 8.26
CA ASP A 57 -5.81 -14.12 7.04
C ASP A 57 -6.43 -12.71 7.09
N GLU A 58 -6.10 -11.87 6.13
CA GLU A 58 -6.67 -10.53 5.93
C GLU A 58 -8.21 -10.55 5.76
N ASN A 59 -8.83 -11.72 5.71
CA ASN A 59 -10.25 -11.97 5.42
C ASN A 59 -11.01 -12.73 6.51
N MET A 60 -10.56 -12.75 7.75
CA MET A 60 -11.42 -13.28 8.82
C MET A 60 -12.57 -12.29 9.09
N VAL A 61 -13.65 -12.43 8.32
CA VAL A 61 -14.98 -12.02 8.74
C VAL A 61 -15.29 -12.83 10.01
N PRO A 62 -15.58 -12.18 11.15
CA PRO A 62 -15.95 -12.90 12.36
C PRO A 62 -17.17 -13.79 12.06
N ASP A 63 -17.09 -15.07 12.36
CA ASP A 63 -18.26 -15.94 12.31
C ASP A 63 -19.30 -15.41 13.31
N GLU A 64 -20.40 -14.87 12.80
CA GLU A 64 -21.57 -14.56 13.61
C GLU A 64 -22.25 -15.86 14.05
N ASP A 65 -22.41 -16.03 15.35
CA ASP A 65 -23.31 -17.08 15.83
C ASP A 65 -24.76 -16.77 15.42
N LYS A 66 -25.64 -17.78 15.44
CA LYS A 66 -27.06 -17.67 15.07
C LYS A 66 -27.87 -16.60 15.84
N PHE A 67 -27.24 -15.87 16.76
CA PHE A 67 -27.80 -14.81 17.60
C PHE A 67 -27.18 -13.45 17.39
N GLY A 68 -26.33 -13.25 16.35
CA GLY A 68 -25.67 -11.98 16.04
C GLY A 68 -24.59 -11.58 17.05
N LYS A 69 -24.09 -12.50 17.87
CA LYS A 69 -22.95 -12.30 18.75
C LYS A 69 -21.68 -12.74 18.04
N VAL A 70 -20.82 -11.78 17.76
CA VAL A 70 -19.50 -12.02 17.22
C VAL A 70 -18.60 -12.58 18.33
N ASP A 71 -18.07 -13.79 18.16
CA ASP A 71 -17.09 -14.35 19.09
C ASP A 71 -15.71 -13.71 18.87
N PHE A 72 -15.47 -12.59 19.52
CA PHE A 72 -14.19 -11.88 19.51
C PHE A 72 -13.04 -12.65 20.20
N LYS A 73 -13.30 -13.77 20.84
CA LYS A 73 -12.26 -14.58 21.51
C LYS A 73 -11.43 -15.39 20.53
N SER A 74 -11.94 -15.67 19.35
CA SER A 74 -11.22 -16.40 18.30
C SER A 74 -10.33 -15.49 17.44
N ILE A 75 -10.58 -14.16 17.45
CA ILE A 75 -9.76 -13.17 16.76
C ILE A 75 -8.60 -12.78 17.67
N GLY A 76 -7.51 -13.57 17.66
CA GLY A 76 -6.32 -13.17 18.40
C GLY A 76 -5.66 -14.24 19.23
N SER A 77 -5.83 -15.53 18.88
CA SER A 77 -4.86 -16.53 19.28
C SER A 77 -3.56 -16.22 18.51
N ILE A 78 -2.58 -15.63 19.19
CA ILE A 78 -1.25 -15.45 18.62
C ILE A 78 -0.67 -16.86 18.50
N ASP A 79 -0.53 -17.35 17.26
CA ASP A 79 0.26 -18.55 17.02
C ASP A 79 1.70 -18.18 17.36
N SER A 80 2.19 -18.69 18.49
CA SER A 80 3.59 -18.54 18.92
C SER A 80 4.34 -19.79 18.54
N VAL A 81 5.56 -19.61 18.08
CA VAL A 81 6.51 -20.69 17.84
C VAL A 81 7.59 -20.70 18.90
N VAL A 82 8.16 -21.88 19.13
CA VAL A 82 9.28 -22.07 20.05
C VAL A 82 10.56 -22.22 19.23
N LYS A 83 11.70 -21.82 19.81
CA LYS A 83 13.01 -22.02 19.19
C LYS A 83 13.20 -23.46 18.72
N GLY A 84 13.54 -23.61 17.44
CA GLY A 84 13.73 -24.90 16.77
C GLY A 84 12.52 -25.37 15.95
N ASP A 85 11.36 -24.73 16.08
CA ASP A 85 10.17 -25.07 15.29
C ASP A 85 10.40 -24.79 13.80
N ILE A 86 9.85 -25.67 12.96
CA ILE A 86 9.90 -25.49 11.52
C ILE A 86 8.82 -24.49 11.12
N LEU A 87 9.23 -23.40 10.50
CA LEU A 87 8.30 -22.34 10.02
C LEU A 87 7.75 -22.64 8.63
N ALA A 88 8.61 -23.15 7.74
CA ALA A 88 8.19 -23.51 6.39
C ALA A 88 9.14 -24.54 5.75
N VAL A 89 8.58 -25.33 4.83
CA VAL A 89 9.32 -26.26 4.00
C VAL A 89 8.99 -26.00 2.53
N LYS A 90 10.03 -25.76 1.72
CA LYS A 90 9.91 -25.64 0.28
C LYS A 90 10.18 -27.00 -0.37
N THR A 91 9.25 -27.51 -1.18
CA THR A 91 9.43 -28.67 -2.03
C THR A 91 9.70 -28.21 -3.46
N PRO A 92 10.93 -28.39 -4.00
CA PRO A 92 11.22 -28.02 -5.37
C PRO A 92 10.34 -28.79 -6.36
N GLY A 93 9.83 -28.10 -7.37
CA GLY A 93 9.12 -28.72 -8.48
C GLY A 93 10.06 -29.58 -9.36
N LYS A 94 9.49 -30.52 -10.07
CA LYS A 94 10.27 -31.37 -11.00
C LYS A 94 10.73 -30.54 -12.20
N GLU A 95 11.96 -30.76 -12.60
CA GLU A 95 12.51 -30.17 -13.83
C GLU A 95 11.76 -30.67 -15.06
N GLY A 96 11.48 -29.75 -15.98
CA GLY A 96 10.86 -30.08 -17.25
C GLY A 96 11.86 -30.62 -18.27
N ARG A 97 11.34 -31.23 -19.31
CA ARG A 97 12.14 -31.72 -20.46
C ARG A 97 11.64 -31.07 -21.72
N ASN A 98 12.59 -30.57 -22.51
CA ASN A 98 12.27 -30.07 -23.85
C ASN A 98 11.82 -31.20 -24.75
N GLY A 99 10.77 -30.98 -25.50
CA GLY A 99 10.36 -31.88 -26.58
C GLY A 99 11.15 -31.64 -27.86
N LYS A 100 10.91 -32.51 -28.86
CA LYS A 100 11.54 -32.41 -30.16
C LYS A 100 10.55 -32.78 -31.28
N ASP A 101 10.40 -31.91 -32.24
CA ASP A 101 9.53 -32.20 -33.38
C ASP A 101 10.18 -33.15 -34.37
N ILE A 102 9.42 -33.64 -35.34
CA ILE A 102 9.90 -34.56 -36.38
C ILE A 102 10.97 -33.95 -37.27
N ARG A 103 11.19 -32.64 -37.23
CA ARG A 103 12.26 -31.92 -37.97
C ARG A 103 13.47 -31.61 -37.08
N SER A 104 13.58 -32.25 -35.92
CA SER A 104 14.65 -32.05 -34.94
C SER A 104 14.63 -30.66 -34.26
N LYS A 105 13.58 -29.87 -34.43
CA LYS A 105 13.43 -28.57 -33.75
C LYS A 105 13.03 -28.81 -32.30
N ILE A 106 13.75 -28.16 -31.39
CA ILE A 106 13.45 -28.21 -29.95
C ILE A 106 12.16 -27.49 -29.67
N ILE A 107 11.23 -28.15 -29.00
CA ILE A 107 10.01 -27.59 -28.44
C ILE A 107 10.31 -27.32 -26.96
N LYS A 108 10.43 -26.06 -26.59
CA LYS A 108 10.72 -25.68 -25.19
C LYS A 108 9.56 -26.05 -24.26
N CYS A 109 9.88 -26.69 -23.13
CA CYS A 109 8.94 -26.82 -22.02
C CYS A 109 8.65 -25.47 -21.39
N LYS A 110 7.51 -25.34 -20.73
CA LYS A 110 7.18 -24.16 -19.93
C LYS A 110 7.96 -24.22 -18.63
N ALA A 111 8.55 -23.09 -18.23
CA ALA A 111 9.22 -22.96 -16.95
C ALA A 111 8.19 -22.92 -15.81
N GLY A 112 8.45 -23.69 -14.75
CA GLY A 112 7.70 -23.64 -13.51
C GLY A 112 8.06 -22.41 -12.67
N LYS A 113 7.18 -22.00 -11.77
CA LYS A 113 7.42 -20.91 -10.83
C LYS A 113 8.39 -21.37 -9.74
N LYS A 114 9.51 -20.67 -9.61
CA LYS A 114 10.51 -20.93 -8.55
C LYS A 114 10.26 -20.00 -7.37
N ILE A 115 10.26 -20.56 -6.16
CA ILE A 115 10.05 -19.82 -4.91
C ILE A 115 11.39 -19.66 -4.20
N ASN A 116 11.82 -18.40 -4.02
CA ASN A 116 12.97 -18.08 -3.19
C ASN A 116 12.48 -17.73 -1.79
N ILE A 117 12.84 -18.55 -0.80
CA ILE A 117 12.60 -18.30 0.62
C ILE A 117 13.82 -17.60 1.22
N ARG A 118 13.56 -16.66 2.12
CA ARG A 118 14.59 -15.88 2.83
C ARG A 118 14.32 -15.90 4.32
N ASN A 119 15.37 -15.87 5.11
CA ASN A 119 15.28 -15.69 6.55
C ASN A 119 15.52 -14.22 6.93
N GLY A 120 14.69 -13.70 7.81
CA GLY A 120 14.84 -12.40 8.47
C GLY A 120 15.26 -12.57 9.94
N THR A 121 14.86 -11.61 10.77
CA THR A 121 15.18 -11.63 12.21
C THR A 121 14.47 -12.79 12.91
N GLY A 122 15.14 -13.45 13.86
CA GLY A 122 14.57 -14.50 14.71
C GLY A 122 14.37 -15.85 14.04
N CYS A 123 14.88 -16.05 12.81
CA CYS A 123 14.82 -17.33 12.13
C CYS A 123 16.05 -17.55 11.24
N SER A 124 16.36 -18.81 10.93
CA SER A 124 17.47 -19.22 10.08
C SER A 124 17.07 -20.31 9.10
N LEU A 125 17.89 -20.46 8.06
CA LEU A 125 17.79 -21.57 7.12
C LEU A 125 18.50 -22.80 7.71
N LYS A 126 17.74 -23.85 8.00
CA LYS A 126 18.31 -25.16 8.39
C LYS A 126 19.01 -25.84 7.21
N ASP A 127 18.43 -25.69 6.01
CA ASP A 127 18.94 -26.13 4.73
C ASP A 127 18.38 -25.21 3.61
N SER A 128 18.66 -25.50 2.34
CA SER A 128 18.19 -24.68 1.21
C SER A 128 16.67 -24.59 1.10
N ASN A 129 15.92 -25.44 1.78
CA ASN A 129 14.48 -25.59 1.64
C ASN A 129 13.68 -25.45 2.93
N THR A 130 14.35 -25.38 4.11
CA THR A 130 13.69 -25.40 5.40
C THR A 130 14.08 -24.19 6.22
N ILE A 131 13.09 -23.45 6.75
CA ILE A 131 13.28 -22.34 7.67
C ILE A 131 12.83 -22.76 9.08
N ILE A 132 13.64 -22.44 10.08
CA ILE A 132 13.39 -22.71 11.51
C ILE A 132 13.41 -21.42 12.33
N ALA A 133 12.70 -21.43 13.46
CA ALA A 133 12.74 -20.37 14.46
C ALA A 133 14.02 -20.45 15.30
N ASP A 134 14.73 -19.33 15.46
CA ASP A 134 15.89 -19.21 16.35
C ASP A 134 15.52 -18.70 17.74
N GLU A 135 14.33 -18.11 17.87
CA GLU A 135 13.80 -17.52 19.09
C GLU A 135 12.33 -17.90 19.28
N ASN A 136 11.83 -17.75 20.52
CA ASN A 136 10.41 -17.88 20.82
C ASN A 136 9.71 -16.58 20.42
N GLY A 137 8.59 -16.66 19.70
CA GLY A 137 7.87 -15.45 19.30
C GLY A 137 6.74 -15.69 18.30
N LYS A 138 6.25 -14.61 17.73
CA LYS A 138 5.24 -14.65 16.67
C LYS A 138 5.92 -14.81 15.31
N PRO A 139 5.62 -15.88 14.56
CA PRO A 139 6.12 -16.02 13.20
C PRO A 139 5.33 -15.11 12.25
N CYS A 140 6.00 -14.53 11.27
CA CYS A 140 5.36 -13.83 10.19
C CYS A 140 6.15 -13.99 8.87
N ILE A 141 5.46 -13.77 7.75
CA ILE A 141 6.03 -13.81 6.41
C ILE A 141 5.73 -12.51 5.69
N LYS A 142 6.77 -11.91 5.09
CA LYS A 142 6.64 -10.71 4.23
C LYS A 142 7.51 -10.93 2.99
N ASN A 143 6.90 -10.95 1.79
CA ASN A 143 7.61 -11.16 0.51
C ASN A 143 8.53 -12.39 0.49
N ASN A 144 8.02 -13.54 0.92
CA ASN A 144 8.77 -14.80 1.06
C ASN A 144 9.98 -14.72 2.01
N THR A 145 10.05 -13.69 2.87
CA THR A 145 11.00 -13.57 3.95
C THR A 145 10.28 -13.87 5.27
N PHE A 146 10.83 -14.80 6.04
CA PHE A 146 10.27 -15.26 7.31
C PHE A 146 10.92 -14.53 8.46
N TYR A 147 10.13 -14.18 9.48
CA TYR A 147 10.57 -13.50 10.69
C TYR A 147 9.94 -14.19 11.90
N VAL A 148 10.61 -14.13 13.04
CA VAL A 148 10.04 -14.45 14.35
C VAL A 148 10.30 -13.24 15.24
N TYR A 149 9.23 -12.59 15.70
CA TYR A 149 9.35 -11.44 16.59
C TYR A 149 8.99 -11.82 18.02
N PRO A 150 9.79 -11.42 19.00
CA PRO A 150 9.39 -11.57 20.39
C PRO A 150 8.09 -10.80 20.64
N VAL A 151 7.23 -11.32 21.52
CA VAL A 151 5.93 -10.71 21.88
C VAL A 151 6.00 -10.25 23.32
N HIS A 152 5.68 -8.97 23.57
CA HIS A 152 5.52 -8.42 24.91
C HIS A 152 4.05 -8.41 25.31
N GLU A 153 3.67 -9.31 26.23
CA GLU A 153 2.29 -9.41 26.73
C GLU A 153 2.09 -8.55 27.98
N VAL A 154 1.08 -7.69 27.95
CA VAL A 154 0.63 -6.86 29.07
C VAL A 154 -0.77 -7.32 29.48
N LYS A 155 -0.86 -8.09 30.59
CA LYS A 155 -2.11 -8.71 31.05
C LYS A 155 -3.07 -7.74 31.76
N SER A 156 -2.58 -6.59 32.17
CA SER A 156 -3.32 -5.52 32.87
C SER A 156 -3.47 -4.28 32.00
N ASP A 157 -4.04 -3.22 32.55
CA ASP A 157 -4.06 -1.91 31.92
C ASP A 157 -2.64 -1.31 31.85
N VAL A 158 -2.42 -0.48 30.84
CA VAL A 158 -1.25 0.39 30.74
C VAL A 158 -1.61 1.72 31.37
N ASP A 159 -1.07 1.98 32.56
CA ASP A 159 -1.37 3.14 33.40
C ASP A 159 -0.08 3.77 33.97
N LEU A 160 -0.21 4.73 34.87
CA LEU A 160 0.94 5.36 35.54
C LEU A 160 1.81 4.39 36.34
N LYS A 161 1.29 3.21 36.73
CA LYS A 161 2.06 2.21 37.48
C LYS A 161 2.90 1.35 36.54
N SER A 162 2.33 0.95 35.38
CA SER A 162 3.06 0.23 34.37
C SER A 162 4.02 1.13 33.58
N GLY A 163 3.71 2.43 33.50
CA GLY A 163 4.45 3.41 32.70
C GLY A 163 4.25 3.25 31.20
N ASN A 164 5.00 4.05 30.44
CA ASN A 164 5.04 3.93 28.98
C ASN A 164 5.71 2.64 28.52
N ILE A 165 5.21 2.06 27.43
CA ILE A 165 5.75 0.83 26.86
C ILE A 165 6.45 1.14 25.56
N LYS A 166 7.70 0.70 25.45
CA LYS A 166 8.47 0.69 24.20
C LYS A 166 9.12 -0.66 24.02
N PHE A 167 8.79 -1.35 22.92
CA PHE A 167 9.29 -2.69 22.67
C PHE A 167 9.60 -2.90 21.18
N LEU A 168 10.68 -3.60 20.86
CA LEU A 168 11.15 -3.78 19.48
C LEU A 168 10.35 -4.79 18.64
N GLY A 169 9.56 -5.65 19.32
CA GLY A 169 8.72 -6.68 18.69
C GLY A 169 7.24 -6.33 18.71
N ASP A 170 6.41 -7.37 18.84
CA ASP A 170 4.95 -7.24 18.95
C ASP A 170 4.55 -6.91 20.38
N ILE A 171 3.53 -6.06 20.52
CA ILE A 171 2.90 -5.76 21.80
C ILE A 171 1.47 -6.28 21.81
N MET A 172 1.11 -7.04 22.85
CA MET A 172 -0.25 -7.49 23.11
C MET A 172 -0.71 -6.94 24.47
N ILE A 173 -1.71 -6.06 24.46
CA ILE A 173 -2.33 -5.48 25.65
C ILE A 173 -3.72 -6.07 25.82
N TYR A 174 -3.95 -6.78 26.94
CA TYR A 174 -5.25 -7.38 27.24
C TYR A 174 -6.20 -6.38 27.92
N GLY A 175 -5.66 -5.40 28.62
CA GLY A 175 -6.39 -4.31 29.29
C GLY A 175 -6.54 -3.07 28.43
N ASN A 176 -6.76 -1.94 29.10
CA ASN A 176 -6.90 -0.62 28.50
C ASN A 176 -5.55 0.11 28.44
N VAL A 177 -5.46 1.13 27.58
CA VAL A 177 -4.38 2.12 27.61
C VAL A 177 -4.96 3.42 28.14
N MET A 178 -4.50 3.83 29.33
CA MET A 178 -5.05 4.94 30.07
C MET A 178 -4.43 6.29 29.69
N ASP A 179 -5.02 7.35 30.21
CA ASP A 179 -4.65 8.74 29.96
C ASP A 179 -3.14 9.02 30.14
N GLY A 180 -2.59 9.75 29.17
CA GLY A 180 -1.18 10.18 29.15
C GLY A 180 -0.18 9.10 28.78
N MET A 181 -0.61 7.86 28.55
CA MET A 181 0.29 6.75 28.24
C MET A 181 0.72 6.75 26.77
N THR A 182 1.96 6.30 26.55
CA THR A 182 2.53 6.09 25.23
C THR A 182 2.93 4.63 25.05
N VAL A 183 2.49 4.02 23.96
CA VAL A 183 2.89 2.66 23.56
C VAL A 183 3.55 2.69 22.20
N ASP A 184 4.78 2.19 22.09
CA ASP A 184 5.59 2.19 20.88
C ASP A 184 6.06 0.75 20.57
N ALA A 185 5.45 0.15 19.53
CA ALA A 185 5.75 -1.21 19.10
C ALA A 185 6.69 -1.18 17.87
N GLY A 186 7.79 -1.89 17.95
CA GLY A 186 8.73 -2.05 16.83
C GLY A 186 8.19 -2.92 15.68
N ASN A 187 7.08 -3.66 15.92
CA ASN A 187 6.34 -4.38 14.89
C ASN A 187 4.83 -4.19 15.13
N ALA A 188 4.03 -5.24 15.27
CA ALA A 188 2.58 -5.16 15.39
C ALA A 188 2.11 -4.82 16.82
N ILE A 189 0.91 -4.25 16.93
CA ILE A 189 0.25 -4.00 18.21
C ILE A 189 -1.18 -4.51 18.20
N THR A 190 -1.57 -5.20 19.28
CA THR A 190 -2.95 -5.60 19.52
C THR A 190 -3.39 -5.10 20.88
N ILE A 191 -4.51 -4.35 20.93
CA ILE A 191 -5.11 -3.85 22.18
C ILE A 191 -6.54 -4.36 22.25
N ASN A 192 -6.85 -5.15 23.29
CA ASN A 192 -8.20 -5.70 23.48
C ASN A 192 -9.13 -4.71 24.19
N GLY A 193 -8.59 -3.83 25.04
CA GLY A 193 -9.31 -2.80 25.78
C GLY A 193 -9.43 -1.45 25.05
N ASN A 194 -9.87 -0.43 25.77
CA ASN A 194 -10.01 0.93 25.28
C ASN A 194 -8.67 1.68 25.27
N VAL A 195 -8.58 2.72 24.47
CA VAL A 195 -7.45 3.67 24.42
C VAL A 195 -7.99 5.06 24.69
N GLU A 196 -7.57 5.67 25.79
CA GLU A 196 -8.10 6.96 26.25
C GLU A 196 -6.98 7.98 26.45
N ARG A 197 -7.06 9.13 25.74
CA ARG A 197 -6.07 10.23 25.77
C ARG A 197 -4.61 9.76 25.75
N ALA A 198 -4.34 8.78 24.90
CA ALA A 198 -3.06 8.10 24.79
C ALA A 198 -2.47 8.18 23.38
N LYS A 199 -1.19 7.86 23.28
CA LYS A 199 -0.48 7.78 21.99
C LYS A 199 -0.03 6.37 21.72
N ILE A 200 -0.45 5.81 20.58
CA ILE A 200 -0.10 4.47 20.11
C ILE A 200 0.69 4.60 18.82
N THR A 201 1.85 3.96 18.75
CA THR A 201 2.67 3.91 17.54
C THR A 201 3.11 2.48 17.26
N SER A 202 3.02 2.04 16.04
CA SER A 202 3.55 0.74 15.59
C SER A 202 4.28 0.88 14.26
N LYS A 203 5.28 0.03 14.02
CA LYS A 203 5.87 -0.12 12.68
C LYS A 203 5.15 -1.17 11.85
N GLY A 204 4.46 -2.13 12.48
CA GLY A 204 3.62 -3.16 11.90
C GLY A 204 2.13 -2.87 12.09
N GLU A 205 1.32 -3.87 11.77
CA GLU A 205 -0.15 -3.77 11.83
C GLU A 205 -0.66 -3.45 13.23
N SER A 206 -1.76 -2.71 13.29
CA SER A 206 -2.41 -2.34 14.54
C SER A 206 -3.86 -2.81 14.57
N LEU A 207 -4.22 -3.53 15.63
CA LEU A 207 -5.59 -3.97 15.92
C LEU A 207 -6.03 -3.45 17.27
N ILE A 208 -7.07 -2.59 17.29
CA ILE A 208 -7.65 -2.06 18.53
C ILE A 208 -9.12 -2.45 18.57
N LYS A 209 -9.45 -3.36 19.51
CA LYS A 209 -10.81 -3.93 19.63
C LYS A 209 -11.74 -3.09 20.48
N GLY A 210 -11.19 -2.28 21.36
CA GLY A 210 -11.93 -1.32 22.19
C GLY A 210 -12.19 0.01 21.48
N SER A 211 -12.71 0.97 22.21
CA SER A 211 -12.93 2.33 21.74
C SER A 211 -11.66 3.17 21.89
N ILE A 212 -11.40 4.02 20.91
CA ILE A 212 -10.30 4.98 20.90
C ILE A 212 -10.92 6.36 21.14
N ILE A 213 -10.55 7.03 22.25
CA ILE A 213 -11.14 8.29 22.66
C ILE A 213 -10.05 9.33 22.88
N SER A 214 -10.15 10.49 22.23
CA SER A 214 -9.24 11.64 22.35
C SER A 214 -7.76 11.23 22.24
N SER A 215 -7.44 10.28 21.36
CA SER A 215 -6.15 9.62 21.29
C SER A 215 -5.52 9.72 19.89
N GLN A 216 -4.22 9.44 19.82
CA GLN A 216 -3.47 9.39 18.58
C GLN A 216 -2.99 7.97 18.29
N VAL A 217 -3.27 7.43 17.08
CA VAL A 217 -2.80 6.12 16.65
C VAL A 217 -2.09 6.24 15.30
N LEU A 218 -0.86 5.74 15.24
CA LEU A 218 0.01 5.77 14.07
C LEU A 218 0.45 4.35 13.71
N ALA A 219 -0.09 3.76 12.65
CA ALA A 219 0.30 2.44 12.15
C ALA A 219 1.23 2.56 10.93
N GLY A 220 2.43 1.99 11.00
CA GLY A 220 3.49 2.14 9.99
C GLY A 220 4.27 3.45 10.12
N GLY A 221 4.61 3.88 11.33
CA GLY A 221 5.09 5.22 11.70
C GLY A 221 6.16 5.82 10.79
N GLU A 222 7.26 5.12 10.49
CA GLU A 222 8.31 5.62 9.58
C GLU A 222 7.80 5.77 8.14
N ASN A 223 6.98 4.82 7.66
CA ASN A 223 6.39 4.89 6.33
C ASN A 223 5.42 6.07 6.18
N ILE A 224 4.68 6.41 7.24
CA ILE A 224 3.79 7.58 7.23
C ILE A 224 4.57 8.86 7.04
N ILE A 225 5.69 9.02 7.74
CA ILE A 225 6.55 10.20 7.63
C ILE A 225 7.09 10.33 6.20
N ILE A 226 7.65 9.24 5.66
CA ILE A 226 8.17 9.18 4.29
C ILE A 226 7.06 9.44 3.27
N GLN A 227 5.89 8.84 3.43
CA GLN A 227 4.76 9.03 2.52
C GLN A 227 4.22 10.47 2.55
N ASN A 228 4.11 11.07 3.73
CA ASN A 228 3.73 12.48 3.87
C ASN A 228 4.76 13.40 3.19
N LEU A 229 6.03 13.06 3.28
CA LEU A 229 7.11 13.79 2.60
C LEU A 229 7.00 13.65 1.08
N ILE A 230 6.75 12.44 0.56
CA ILE A 230 6.50 12.20 -0.87
C ILE A 230 5.30 13.02 -1.35
N ASN A 231 4.19 13.00 -0.63
CA ASN A 231 2.97 13.74 -1.00
C ASN A 231 3.23 15.26 -1.06
N ASN A 232 3.98 15.82 -0.10
CA ASN A 232 4.36 17.23 -0.10
C ASN A 232 5.31 17.55 -1.28
N LEU A 233 6.25 16.66 -1.62
CA LEU A 233 7.15 16.80 -2.76
C LEU A 233 6.40 16.73 -4.09
N GLU A 234 5.42 15.83 -4.23
CA GLU A 234 4.59 15.75 -5.42
C GLU A 234 3.71 17.00 -5.59
N ALA A 235 3.15 17.54 -4.51
CA ALA A 235 2.43 18.81 -4.53
C ALA A 235 3.34 19.97 -4.95
N LEU A 236 4.55 20.10 -4.35
CA LEU A 236 5.51 21.13 -4.72
C LEU A 236 5.93 21.01 -6.19
N LYS A 237 6.15 19.80 -6.68
CA LYS A 237 6.47 19.53 -8.09
C LYS A 237 5.39 20.04 -9.03
N GLN A 238 4.10 19.80 -8.71
CA GLN A 238 2.97 20.25 -9.51
C GLN A 238 2.87 21.79 -9.54
N GLU A 239 2.98 22.42 -8.37
CA GLU A 239 2.98 23.90 -8.24
C GLU A 239 4.13 24.53 -9.04
N LEU A 240 5.35 24.01 -8.92
CA LEU A 240 6.52 24.51 -9.66
C LEU A 240 6.39 24.29 -11.16
N SER A 241 5.87 23.14 -11.61
CA SER A 241 5.63 22.89 -13.04
C SER A 241 4.58 23.83 -13.63
N SER A 242 3.56 24.19 -12.83
CA SER A 242 2.54 25.16 -13.24
C SER A 242 3.11 26.59 -13.25
N LEU A 243 3.96 26.93 -12.26
CA LEU A 243 4.64 28.22 -12.17
C LEU A 243 5.55 28.43 -13.37
N SER A 244 6.37 27.44 -13.75
CA SER A 244 7.27 27.52 -14.91
C SER A 244 6.52 27.82 -16.20
N LYS A 245 5.39 27.13 -16.44
CA LYS A 245 4.53 27.39 -17.62
C LYS A 245 3.96 28.80 -17.64
N VAL A 246 3.44 29.28 -16.51
CA VAL A 246 2.88 30.64 -16.41
C VAL A 246 3.97 31.70 -16.58
N ALA A 247 5.18 31.48 -16.02
CA ALA A 247 6.31 32.39 -16.21
C ALA A 247 6.74 32.45 -17.69
N GLU A 248 6.77 31.31 -18.39
CA GLU A 248 7.03 31.24 -19.82
C GLU A 248 6.00 32.05 -20.65
N GLU A 249 4.70 31.88 -20.34
CA GLU A 249 3.63 32.63 -21.01
C GLU A 249 3.74 34.14 -20.79
N ILE A 250 3.99 34.59 -19.54
CA ILE A 250 4.17 36.00 -19.21
C ILE A 250 5.34 36.60 -20.01
N LYS A 251 6.45 35.86 -20.12
CA LYS A 251 7.63 36.28 -20.85
C LYS A 251 7.40 36.36 -22.37
N LYS A 252 6.76 35.30 -22.94
CA LYS A 252 6.41 35.26 -24.37
C LYS A 252 5.46 36.40 -24.79
N LEU A 253 4.50 36.73 -23.94
CA LEU A 253 3.50 37.78 -24.19
C LEU A 253 3.97 39.18 -23.76
N ASN A 254 5.19 39.28 -23.16
CA ASN A 254 5.80 40.55 -22.69
C ASN A 254 4.88 41.36 -21.73
N LEU A 255 4.06 40.65 -20.90
CA LEU A 255 3.01 41.26 -20.07
C LEU A 255 3.52 42.16 -18.95
N LEU A 256 4.77 42.03 -18.51
CA LEU A 256 5.39 42.81 -17.42
C LEU A 256 6.48 43.79 -17.87
N GLY A 257 6.68 43.99 -19.19
CA GLY A 257 7.70 44.84 -19.77
C GLY A 257 9.02 44.11 -20.01
N ALA A 258 9.78 44.56 -21.04
CA ALA A 258 10.99 43.92 -21.56
C ALA A 258 12.17 43.89 -20.59
N ASP A 259 12.21 44.78 -19.60
CA ASP A 259 13.36 45.00 -18.71
C ASP A 259 13.31 44.22 -17.39
N ARG A 260 12.25 43.43 -17.14
CA ARG A 260 12.13 42.66 -15.89
C ARG A 260 12.93 41.37 -15.94
N LYS A 261 13.69 41.12 -14.88
CA LYS A 261 14.45 39.90 -14.70
C LYS A 261 13.50 38.71 -14.41
N ASP A 262 13.82 37.54 -14.93
CA ASP A 262 13.00 36.32 -14.76
C ASP A 262 12.74 35.99 -13.28
N GLY A 263 13.75 36.17 -12.41
CA GLY A 263 13.59 35.94 -10.97
C GLY A 263 12.57 36.88 -10.29
N GLU A 264 12.39 38.12 -10.80
CA GLU A 264 11.33 39.01 -10.32
C GLU A 264 9.92 38.48 -10.71
N ILE A 265 9.81 37.97 -11.94
CA ILE A 265 8.54 37.34 -12.41
C ILE A 265 8.18 36.13 -11.53
N VAL A 266 9.16 35.25 -11.30
CA VAL A 266 8.99 34.07 -10.44
C VAL A 266 8.56 34.47 -9.02
N LYS A 267 9.21 35.50 -8.44
CA LYS A 267 8.87 36.01 -7.11
C LYS A 267 7.42 36.51 -7.04
N VAL A 268 7.01 37.35 -7.98
CA VAL A 268 5.65 37.88 -8.02
C VAL A 268 4.62 36.75 -8.17
N LEU A 269 4.91 35.74 -8.97
CA LEU A 269 4.04 34.57 -9.13
C LEU A 269 3.90 33.77 -7.84
N ILE A 270 4.99 33.55 -7.10
CA ILE A 270 4.96 32.87 -5.79
C ILE A 270 4.12 33.67 -4.78
N GLU A 271 4.27 35.00 -4.75
CA GLU A 271 3.56 35.85 -3.80
C GLU A 271 2.07 36.04 -4.12
N THR A 272 1.67 35.92 -5.39
CA THR A 272 0.30 36.21 -5.83
C THR A 272 -0.51 34.94 -6.13
N LYS A 273 -0.03 34.07 -6.98
CA LYS A 273 -0.75 32.92 -7.51
C LYS A 273 -0.37 31.61 -6.83
N PHE A 274 0.91 31.40 -6.50
CA PHE A 274 1.47 30.15 -6.00
C PHE A 274 1.86 30.26 -4.51
N LYS A 275 0.98 30.78 -3.68
CA LYS A 275 1.22 31.09 -2.25
C LYS A 275 1.51 29.86 -1.39
N ASP A 276 1.17 28.68 -1.87
CA ASP A 276 1.41 27.41 -1.15
C ASP A 276 2.86 26.93 -1.24
N ILE A 277 3.64 27.38 -2.21
CA ILE A 277 5.04 26.97 -2.40
C ILE A 277 5.90 27.16 -1.14
N PRO A 278 5.93 28.34 -0.48
CA PRO A 278 6.74 28.52 0.74
C PRO A 278 6.29 27.59 1.88
N ARG A 279 4.98 27.37 2.03
CA ARG A 279 4.43 26.47 3.05
C ARG A 279 4.82 25.01 2.80
N LEU A 280 4.77 24.56 1.55
CA LEU A 280 5.23 23.22 1.15
C LEU A 280 6.74 23.06 1.41
N CYS A 281 7.53 24.06 1.04
CA CYS A 281 8.99 24.05 1.31
C CYS A 281 9.28 23.89 2.81
N MET A 282 8.55 24.59 3.70
CA MET A 282 8.73 24.45 5.15
C MET A 282 8.35 23.05 5.66
N LYS A 283 7.23 22.46 5.18
CA LYS A 283 6.82 21.10 5.54
C LYS A 283 7.84 20.05 5.09
N ILE A 284 8.35 20.20 3.87
CA ILE A 284 9.38 19.31 3.30
C ILE A 284 10.67 19.43 4.11
N ALA A 285 11.10 20.65 4.43
CA ALA A 285 12.29 20.88 5.24
C ALA A 285 12.19 20.24 6.62
N ALA A 286 11.05 20.39 7.30
CA ALA A 286 10.80 19.73 8.58
C ALA A 286 10.85 18.19 8.47
N GLY A 287 10.24 17.62 7.43
CA GLY A 287 10.25 16.16 7.19
C GLY A 287 11.66 15.61 6.95
N ILE A 288 12.45 16.23 6.08
CA ILE A 288 13.82 15.81 5.78
C ILE A 288 14.74 15.93 7.02
N THR A 289 14.58 17.00 7.82
CA THR A 289 15.39 17.21 9.02
C THR A 289 15.07 16.17 10.11
N MET A 290 13.82 15.69 10.20
CA MET A 290 13.45 14.62 11.13
C MET A 290 14.07 13.27 10.76
N GLU A 291 14.26 13.00 9.46
CA GLU A 291 14.82 11.73 8.96
C GLU A 291 16.35 11.69 9.07
N LYS A 292 17.03 12.80 8.74
CA LYS A 292 18.51 12.87 8.68
C LYS A 292 19.05 13.96 9.60
N LYS A 293 19.51 13.57 10.79
CA LYS A 293 19.99 14.53 11.80
C LYS A 293 21.26 15.33 11.43
N ASP A 294 22.07 14.90 10.45
CA ASP A 294 23.43 15.49 10.25
C ASP A 294 23.94 15.58 8.80
N GLN A 295 23.10 15.45 7.76
CA GLN A 295 23.60 15.58 6.39
C GLN A 295 23.05 16.82 5.67
N LYS A 296 23.95 17.57 4.99
CA LYS A 296 23.54 18.60 4.02
C LYS A 296 22.71 17.95 2.93
N ASP A 297 21.49 18.43 2.73
CA ASP A 297 20.58 17.94 1.70
C ASP A 297 20.48 18.99 0.59
N GLU A 298 20.82 18.58 -0.64
CA GLU A 298 20.85 19.45 -1.82
C GLU A 298 19.51 20.15 -2.05
N LEU A 299 18.39 19.43 -1.88
CA LEU A 299 17.07 20.00 -2.07
C LEU A 299 16.76 21.11 -1.06
N LEU A 300 17.20 20.94 0.20
CA LEU A 300 17.03 21.97 1.24
C LEU A 300 17.81 23.25 0.91
N GLU A 301 19.04 23.13 0.41
CA GLU A 301 19.85 24.27 0.01
C GLU A 301 19.21 24.99 -1.18
N VAL A 302 18.76 24.26 -2.19
CA VAL A 302 18.11 24.83 -3.37
C VAL A 302 16.79 25.52 -3.02
N MET A 303 15.95 24.91 -2.17
CA MET A 303 14.68 25.53 -1.74
C MET A 303 14.94 26.84 -0.98
N LYS A 304 15.91 26.86 -0.08
CA LYS A 304 16.29 28.08 0.66
C LYS A 304 16.86 29.16 -0.25
N GLY A 305 17.70 28.76 -1.21
CA GLY A 305 18.41 29.68 -2.10
C GLY A 305 17.59 30.21 -3.28
N LYS A 306 16.45 29.55 -3.63
CA LYS A 306 15.68 29.88 -4.84
C LYS A 306 14.18 30.05 -4.66
N LEU A 307 13.54 29.47 -3.61
CA LEU A 307 12.08 29.44 -3.50
C LEU A 307 11.51 30.21 -2.31
N ILE A 308 12.30 30.53 -1.29
CA ILE A 308 11.81 31.11 -0.04
C ILE A 308 12.18 32.58 0.10
N GLY A 309 11.23 33.42 0.48
CA GLY A 309 11.45 34.86 0.77
C GLY A 309 11.89 35.65 -0.44
N LEU A 310 13.06 36.29 -0.36
CA LEU A 310 13.63 37.08 -1.46
C LEU A 310 14.48 36.26 -2.44
N ALA A 311 14.74 35.00 -2.12
CA ALA A 311 15.63 34.14 -2.90
C ALA A 311 15.23 33.95 -4.38
N PRO A 312 13.95 33.95 -4.78
CA PRO A 312 13.56 33.84 -6.19
C PRO A 312 14.16 34.92 -7.10
N ILE A 313 14.45 36.12 -6.57
CA ILE A 313 15.07 37.23 -7.35
C ILE A 313 16.46 36.84 -7.89
N ASN A 314 17.17 35.94 -7.23
CA ASN A 314 18.50 35.50 -7.63
C ASN A 314 18.48 34.52 -8.82
N MET A 315 17.33 34.12 -9.32
CA MET A 315 17.23 33.32 -10.55
C MET A 315 17.53 34.19 -11.76
N GLU A 316 18.44 33.75 -12.58
CA GLU A 316 18.77 34.41 -13.86
C GLU A 316 17.71 34.07 -14.89
N HIS A 317 17.19 32.84 -14.85
CA HIS A 317 16.25 32.33 -15.83
C HIS A 317 15.09 31.60 -15.16
N TYR A 318 13.85 31.76 -15.70
CA TYR A 318 12.65 31.09 -15.17
C TYR A 318 12.72 29.56 -15.28
N TRP A 319 13.42 28.98 -16.26
CA TRP A 319 13.57 27.52 -16.41
C TRP A 319 14.45 26.87 -15.34
N GLU A 320 15.16 27.63 -14.51
CA GLU A 320 15.82 27.08 -13.31
C GLU A 320 14.83 26.40 -12.35
N VAL A 321 13.53 26.77 -12.44
CA VAL A 321 12.44 26.08 -11.75
C VAL A 321 12.32 24.62 -12.22
N ASP A 322 12.55 24.35 -13.51
CA ASP A 322 12.48 22.99 -14.06
C ASP A 322 13.63 22.10 -13.56
N ASP A 323 14.80 22.68 -13.28
CA ASP A 323 15.91 21.97 -12.66
C ASP A 323 15.57 21.57 -11.21
N ILE A 324 14.89 22.46 -10.47
CA ILE A 324 14.37 22.12 -9.13
C ILE A 324 13.35 20.96 -9.21
N VAL A 325 12.47 20.97 -10.21
CA VAL A 325 11.53 19.88 -10.45
C VAL A 325 12.23 18.54 -10.71
N LYS A 326 13.39 18.52 -11.38
CA LYS A 326 14.21 17.31 -11.57
C LYS A 326 14.76 16.79 -10.24
N ILE A 327 15.37 17.67 -9.43
CA ILE A 327 15.88 17.31 -8.09
C ILE A 327 14.75 16.72 -7.23
N ILE A 328 13.55 17.32 -7.27
CA ILE A 328 12.39 16.81 -6.54
C ILE A 328 11.99 15.42 -7.05
N LYS A 329 11.98 15.17 -8.37
CA LYS A 329 11.67 13.85 -8.93
C LYS A 329 12.64 12.77 -8.46
N ASP A 330 13.93 13.07 -8.47
CA ASP A 330 14.97 12.14 -8.01
C ASP A 330 14.81 11.85 -6.52
N LYS A 331 14.49 12.87 -5.73
CA LYS A 331 14.20 12.73 -4.30
C LYS A 331 12.97 11.87 -4.01
N ILE A 332 11.90 12.06 -4.78
CA ILE A 332 10.68 11.21 -4.69
C ILE A 332 11.04 9.75 -4.99
N ASN A 333 11.82 9.48 -6.04
CA ASN A 333 12.22 8.11 -6.38
C ASN A 333 13.09 7.48 -5.29
N GLN A 334 14.01 8.25 -4.69
CA GLN A 334 14.79 7.82 -3.55
C GLN A 334 13.90 7.43 -2.36
N PHE A 335 12.95 8.28 -1.98
CA PHE A 335 12.04 8.00 -0.87
C PHE A 335 11.11 6.81 -1.16
N LYS A 336 10.61 6.66 -2.41
CA LYS A 336 9.81 5.49 -2.80
C LYS A 336 10.58 4.17 -2.64
N SER A 337 11.90 4.18 -2.80
CA SER A 337 12.72 2.98 -2.59
C SER A 337 12.87 2.59 -1.12
N PHE A 338 12.65 3.51 -0.19
CA PHE A 338 12.69 3.26 1.26
C PHE A 338 11.34 2.85 1.85
N LEU A 339 10.24 3.04 1.11
CA LEU A 339 8.93 2.61 1.59
C LEU A 339 8.92 1.09 1.75
N SER A 340 8.69 0.64 2.97
CA SER A 340 8.38 -0.75 3.27
C SER A 340 6.92 -1.07 2.90
N ILE A 341 6.52 -2.32 3.10
CA ILE A 341 5.14 -2.78 2.82
C ILE A 341 4.15 -1.90 3.60
N PRO A 342 3.05 -1.43 2.94
CA PRO A 342 1.99 -0.70 3.63
C PRO A 342 1.44 -1.50 4.81
N VAL A 343 1.12 -0.80 5.89
CA VAL A 343 0.68 -1.37 7.17
C VAL A 343 -0.75 -0.95 7.44
N ASN A 344 -1.60 -1.90 7.77
CA ASN A 344 -3.01 -1.67 8.01
C ASN A 344 -3.33 -1.34 9.47
N LEU A 345 -4.40 -0.57 9.67
CA LEU A 345 -4.98 -0.26 10.97
C LEU A 345 -6.42 -0.78 11.03
N ARG A 346 -6.73 -1.62 12.00
CA ARG A 346 -8.09 -2.15 12.23
C ARG A 346 -8.60 -1.69 13.58
N ILE A 347 -9.77 -1.03 13.60
CA ILE A 347 -10.38 -0.48 14.82
C ILE A 347 -11.86 -0.77 14.90
N ALA A 348 -12.39 -0.87 16.11
CA ALA A 348 -13.82 -1.01 16.32
C ALA A 348 -14.56 0.34 16.30
N TYR A 349 -14.01 1.36 16.97
CA TYR A 349 -14.63 2.68 17.12
C TYR A 349 -13.60 3.74 17.49
N CYS A 350 -13.78 4.96 17.02
CA CYS A 350 -12.99 6.10 17.50
C CYS A 350 -13.84 7.36 17.66
N GLN A 351 -13.41 8.23 18.59
CA GLN A 351 -14.03 9.51 18.87
C GLN A 351 -12.96 10.55 19.21
N ASP A 352 -13.09 11.76 18.67
CA ASP A 352 -12.20 12.91 18.94
C ASP A 352 -10.72 12.52 18.84
N SER A 353 -10.38 11.70 17.83
CA SER A 353 -9.09 11.05 17.73
C SER A 353 -8.43 11.31 16.38
N THR A 354 -7.11 11.17 16.35
CA THR A 354 -6.33 11.24 15.11
C THR A 354 -5.73 9.88 14.81
N LEU A 355 -6.11 9.30 13.66
CA LEU A 355 -5.67 7.99 13.24
C LEU A 355 -4.95 8.11 11.89
N GLU A 356 -3.75 7.55 11.81
CA GLU A 356 -2.99 7.50 10.55
C GLU A 356 -2.46 6.09 10.28
N SER A 357 -2.54 5.65 9.01
CA SER A 357 -2.00 4.38 8.55
C SER A 357 -1.24 4.55 7.25
N SER A 358 -0.11 3.84 7.11
CA SER A 358 0.62 3.78 5.84
C SER A 358 -0.04 2.89 4.79
N GLY A 359 -1.01 2.05 5.17
CA GLY A 359 -1.86 1.21 4.34
C GLY A 359 -3.33 1.57 4.49
N ASP A 360 -4.16 0.53 4.54
CA ASP A 360 -5.61 0.63 4.67
C ASP A 360 -6.05 0.83 6.13
N ILE A 361 -7.23 1.43 6.31
CA ILE A 361 -7.90 1.55 7.61
C ILE A 361 -9.25 0.85 7.53
N TYR A 362 -9.46 -0.12 8.42
CA TYR A 362 -10.70 -0.88 8.55
C TYR A 362 -11.40 -0.52 9.86
N ILE A 363 -12.67 -0.11 9.77
CA ILE A 363 -13.51 0.23 10.91
C ILE A 363 -14.62 -0.83 10.98
N PHE A 364 -14.42 -1.85 11.82
CA PHE A 364 -15.28 -3.02 11.85
C PHE A 364 -16.44 -2.92 12.85
N GLY A 365 -16.47 -1.89 13.71
CA GLY A 365 -17.51 -1.72 14.73
C GLY A 365 -18.46 -0.57 14.44
N LYS A 366 -18.71 0.28 15.46
CA LYS A 366 -19.74 1.33 15.41
C LYS A 366 -19.42 2.50 14.48
N GLY A 367 -18.17 2.70 14.10
CA GLY A 367 -17.77 3.80 13.22
C GLY A 367 -16.87 4.83 13.90
N GLU A 368 -17.02 6.10 13.52
CA GLU A 368 -16.24 7.20 14.07
C GLU A 368 -17.12 8.40 14.44
N TYR A 369 -16.65 9.21 15.38
CA TYR A 369 -17.27 10.47 15.77
C TYR A 369 -16.23 11.58 15.92
N VAL A 370 -16.35 12.64 15.09
CA VAL A 370 -15.53 13.86 15.10
C VAL A 370 -14.02 13.57 15.13
N SER A 371 -13.58 12.62 14.32
CA SER A 371 -12.18 12.21 14.29
C SER A 371 -11.51 12.59 12.96
N ASN A 372 -10.17 12.67 13.00
CA ASN A 372 -9.36 12.85 11.80
C ASN A 372 -8.69 11.51 11.44
N ILE A 373 -9.12 10.93 10.33
CA ILE A 373 -8.65 9.60 9.89
C ILE A 373 -7.94 9.73 8.55
N LYS A 374 -6.69 9.30 8.47
CA LYS A 374 -5.88 9.35 7.26
C LYS A 374 -5.27 8.00 6.93
N GLY A 375 -5.73 7.38 5.85
CA GLY A 375 -5.15 6.18 5.26
C GLY A 375 -4.40 6.50 3.96
N ASN A 376 -3.21 5.95 3.77
CA ASN A 376 -2.53 6.07 2.47
C ASN A 376 -3.12 5.10 1.43
N GLY A 377 -3.77 4.02 1.84
CA GLY A 377 -4.61 3.15 1.02
C GLY A 377 -6.09 3.54 1.15
N LYS A 378 -6.92 2.57 1.46
CA LYS A 378 -8.39 2.69 1.56
C LYS A 378 -8.85 2.95 2.99
N ILE A 379 -10.04 3.53 3.14
CA ILE A 379 -10.77 3.61 4.41
C ILE A 379 -12.10 2.88 4.23
N ILE A 380 -12.30 1.78 4.96
CA ILE A 380 -13.44 0.89 4.79
C ILE A 380 -14.18 0.70 6.12
N PHE A 381 -15.46 1.04 6.13
CA PHE A 381 -16.38 0.77 7.22
C PHE A 381 -17.07 -0.58 6.97
N GLU A 382 -16.65 -1.61 7.72
CA GLU A 382 -17.13 -3.00 7.57
C GLU A 382 -18.45 -3.25 8.30
N GLY A 383 -18.66 -2.60 9.46
CA GLY A 383 -19.87 -2.81 10.27
C GLY A 383 -21.14 -2.35 9.53
N GLU A 384 -22.17 -3.19 9.45
CA GLU A 384 -23.42 -2.89 8.71
C GLU A 384 -24.10 -1.56 9.10
N ARG A 385 -24.00 -1.18 10.36
CA ARG A 385 -24.56 0.07 10.92
C ARG A 385 -23.48 1.05 11.34
N SER A 386 -22.27 0.94 10.81
CA SER A 386 -21.18 1.85 11.12
C SER A 386 -21.46 3.24 10.56
N ILE A 387 -21.13 4.27 11.35
CA ILE A 387 -21.42 5.67 11.02
C ILE A 387 -20.11 6.45 10.99
N ALA A 388 -19.88 7.21 9.93
CA ALA A 388 -18.91 8.29 9.89
C ALA A 388 -19.61 9.60 10.22
N ARG A 389 -19.33 10.21 11.39
CA ARG A 389 -20.07 11.36 11.86
C ARG A 389 -19.17 12.48 12.36
N GLY A 390 -18.98 13.49 11.54
CA GLY A 390 -18.11 14.64 11.81
C GLY A 390 -16.66 14.36 11.46
N GLY A 391 -15.81 15.38 11.59
CA GLY A 391 -14.38 15.24 11.31
C GLY A 391 -14.03 15.10 9.82
N VAL A 392 -12.85 14.55 9.55
CA VAL A 392 -12.28 14.43 8.20
C VAL A 392 -11.72 13.03 7.99
N LEU A 393 -12.19 12.36 6.95
CA LEU A 393 -11.64 11.10 6.47
C LEU A 393 -10.86 11.38 5.17
N GLN A 394 -9.60 10.99 5.13
CA GLN A 394 -8.73 11.20 3.96
C GLN A 394 -8.09 9.89 3.53
N SER A 395 -8.26 9.51 2.26
CA SER A 395 -7.69 8.33 1.63
C SER A 395 -7.03 8.72 0.31
N ASN A 396 -6.00 7.99 -0.11
CA ASN A 396 -5.45 8.20 -1.46
C ASN A 396 -6.26 7.45 -2.52
N ASP A 397 -6.88 6.32 -2.18
CA ASP A 397 -7.55 5.43 -3.15
C ASP A 397 -9.07 5.47 -3.03
N GLU A 398 -9.62 5.00 -1.92
CA GLU A 398 -11.04 4.75 -1.80
C GLU A 398 -11.55 4.96 -0.38
N ILE A 399 -12.74 5.55 -0.24
CA ILE A 399 -13.48 5.59 1.01
C ILE A 399 -14.81 4.86 0.80
N ARG A 400 -15.09 3.84 1.63
CA ARG A 400 -16.39 3.14 1.68
C ARG A 400 -17.01 3.30 3.05
N CYS A 401 -18.13 4.00 3.12
CA CYS A 401 -18.91 4.19 4.34
C CYS A 401 -20.28 3.53 4.21
N LYS A 402 -20.83 3.05 5.32
CA LYS A 402 -22.24 2.65 5.41
C LYS A 402 -23.14 3.87 5.57
N ILE A 403 -22.94 4.61 6.63
CA ILE A 403 -23.73 5.82 6.92
C ILE A 403 -22.77 6.98 7.13
N VAL A 404 -23.03 8.13 6.49
CA VAL A 404 -22.25 9.35 6.64
C VAL A 404 -23.12 10.47 7.17
N GLY A 405 -22.65 11.17 8.19
CA GLY A 405 -23.38 12.28 8.81
C GLY A 405 -24.51 11.84 9.74
N SER A 406 -25.45 12.73 9.97
CA SER A 406 -26.65 12.50 10.78
C SER A 406 -27.75 13.51 10.44
N LEU A 407 -28.98 13.23 10.86
CA LEU A 407 -30.11 14.16 10.72
C LEU A 407 -29.82 15.53 11.35
N GLY A 408 -29.00 15.61 12.42
CA GLY A 408 -28.58 16.86 13.05
C GLY A 408 -27.59 17.70 12.22
N GLY A 409 -27.17 17.22 11.02
CA GLY A 409 -26.40 18.00 10.06
C GLY A 409 -24.97 18.31 10.47
N VAL A 410 -24.30 17.43 11.23
CA VAL A 410 -22.87 17.58 11.56
C VAL A 410 -22.06 17.43 10.27
N THR A 411 -21.23 18.42 9.96
CA THR A 411 -20.37 18.40 8.78
C THR A 411 -19.37 17.24 8.87
N THR A 412 -19.41 16.35 7.87
CA THR A 412 -18.47 15.23 7.71
C THR A 412 -17.78 15.36 6.36
N LYS A 413 -16.46 15.40 6.34
CA LYS A 413 -15.67 15.60 5.12
C LYS A 413 -14.96 14.33 4.71
N LEU A 414 -15.22 13.84 3.49
CA LEU A 414 -14.60 12.67 2.88
C LEU A 414 -13.72 13.13 1.73
N CYS A 415 -12.42 12.83 1.79
CA CYS A 415 -11.42 13.33 0.85
C CYS A 415 -10.67 12.18 0.19
N THR A 416 -10.58 12.18 -1.15
CA THR A 416 -9.73 11.25 -1.90
C THR A 416 -8.84 11.98 -2.89
N SER A 417 -7.84 11.26 -3.43
CA SER A 417 -7.04 11.76 -4.57
C SER A 417 -7.91 11.96 -5.81
N GLY A 418 -7.38 12.62 -6.84
CA GLY A 418 -8.11 12.82 -8.10
C GLY A 418 -8.45 11.53 -8.88
N LYS A 419 -7.88 10.39 -8.50
CA LYS A 419 -8.20 9.06 -9.04
C LYS A 419 -9.03 8.21 -8.08
N GLY A 420 -9.29 8.73 -6.88
CA GLY A 420 -9.99 7.99 -5.84
C GLY A 420 -11.50 8.04 -6.01
N HIS A 421 -12.17 7.15 -5.29
CA HIS A 421 -13.62 7.00 -5.29
C HIS A 421 -14.16 7.04 -3.85
N ILE A 422 -15.33 7.66 -3.69
CA ILE A 422 -16.03 7.70 -2.41
C ILE A 422 -17.39 7.03 -2.57
N TRP A 423 -17.65 6.02 -1.74
CA TRP A 423 -18.91 5.28 -1.71
C TRP A 423 -19.58 5.45 -0.36
N ALA A 424 -20.90 5.65 -0.34
CA ALA A 424 -21.69 5.63 0.88
C ALA A 424 -23.06 5.02 0.61
N ASP A 425 -23.51 4.10 1.46
CA ASP A 425 -24.85 3.52 1.32
C ASP A 425 -25.91 4.59 1.63
N ILE A 426 -25.70 5.40 2.68
CA ILE A 426 -26.51 6.55 3.05
C ILE A 426 -25.62 7.74 3.44
N ALA A 427 -25.94 8.94 2.99
CA ALA A 427 -25.33 10.16 3.49
C ALA A 427 -26.39 11.23 3.78
N TYR A 428 -26.18 11.98 4.87
CA TYR A 428 -27.05 13.07 5.30
C TYR A 428 -26.52 14.42 4.79
N GLN A 429 -27.37 15.46 4.90
CA GLN A 429 -27.01 16.84 4.55
C GLN A 429 -25.73 17.30 5.25
N ASN A 430 -25.03 18.24 4.66
CA ASN A 430 -23.73 18.77 5.09
C ASN A 430 -22.57 17.74 5.03
N THR A 431 -22.79 16.59 4.33
CA THR A 431 -21.66 15.72 3.95
C THR A 431 -20.92 16.38 2.80
N ILE A 432 -19.59 16.48 2.92
CA ILE A 432 -18.72 17.09 1.92
C ILE A 432 -17.87 16.00 1.28
N PHE A 433 -18.00 15.85 -0.03
CA PHE A 433 -17.16 14.95 -0.84
C PHE A 433 -16.08 15.77 -1.53
N VAL A 434 -14.82 15.39 -1.38
CA VAL A 434 -13.67 16.02 -2.03
C VAL A 434 -12.93 14.98 -2.84
N VAL A 435 -12.83 15.18 -4.15
CA VAL A 435 -12.06 14.31 -5.03
C VAL A 435 -11.03 15.17 -5.77
N GLY A 436 -9.75 14.93 -5.48
CA GLY A 436 -8.68 15.82 -5.93
C GLY A 436 -8.81 17.23 -5.37
N SER A 437 -9.01 18.20 -6.27
CA SER A 437 -9.21 19.63 -5.92
C SER A 437 -10.69 20.07 -5.94
N ARG A 438 -11.61 19.17 -6.27
CA ARG A 438 -13.03 19.49 -6.42
C ARG A 438 -13.81 19.09 -5.18
N GLU A 439 -14.78 19.90 -4.81
CA GLU A 439 -15.62 19.72 -3.62
C GLU A 439 -17.09 19.77 -3.98
N TYR A 440 -17.88 18.87 -3.40
CA TYR A 440 -19.33 18.83 -3.49
C TYR A 440 -19.96 18.68 -2.13
N MET A 441 -20.87 19.57 -1.75
CA MET A 441 -21.63 19.50 -0.50
C MET A 441 -23.02 18.91 -0.78
N LEU A 442 -23.40 17.91 0.02
CA LEU A 442 -24.70 17.26 -0.08
C LEU A 442 -25.78 18.08 0.61
N ASP A 443 -26.80 18.54 -0.14
CA ASP A 443 -27.87 19.39 0.37
C ASP A 443 -29.02 18.61 1.01
N THR A 444 -29.27 17.39 0.53
CA THR A 444 -30.39 16.55 0.97
C THR A 444 -29.93 15.12 1.25
N PRO A 445 -30.53 14.44 2.25
CA PRO A 445 -30.23 13.04 2.51
C PRO A 445 -30.39 12.19 1.26
N SER A 446 -29.40 11.36 0.98
CA SER A 446 -29.31 10.52 -0.22
C SER A 446 -28.77 9.14 0.09
N LYS A 447 -29.00 8.18 -0.81
CA LYS A 447 -28.53 6.81 -0.72
C LYS A 447 -27.79 6.38 -1.99
N GLU A 448 -27.06 5.29 -1.90
CA GLU A 448 -26.28 4.71 -3.01
C GLU A 448 -25.37 5.77 -3.66
N ILE A 449 -24.59 6.46 -2.82
CA ILE A 449 -23.75 7.56 -3.26
C ILE A 449 -22.42 7.02 -3.81
N HIS A 450 -22.02 7.57 -4.97
CA HIS A 450 -20.70 7.38 -5.55
C HIS A 450 -20.16 8.72 -6.06
N ALA A 451 -19.08 9.21 -5.43
CA ALA A 451 -18.43 10.44 -5.83
C ALA A 451 -17.04 10.16 -6.43
N TYR A 452 -16.76 10.77 -7.59
CA TYR A 452 -15.53 10.62 -8.36
C TYR A 452 -15.31 11.79 -9.32
N LEU A 453 -14.11 11.90 -9.92
CA LEU A 453 -13.86 12.88 -11.00
C LEU A 453 -14.26 12.31 -12.36
N GLY A 454 -15.04 13.09 -13.11
CA GLY A 454 -15.36 12.84 -14.51
C GLY A 454 -14.18 13.13 -15.45
N LYS A 455 -14.38 12.89 -16.74
CA LYS A 455 -13.38 13.15 -17.78
C LYS A 455 -13.02 14.63 -17.92
N ASP A 456 -13.94 15.52 -17.55
CA ASP A 456 -13.77 16.98 -17.61
C ASP A 456 -13.16 17.57 -16.33
N GLU A 457 -12.61 16.71 -15.46
CA GLU A 457 -12.04 17.07 -14.15
C GLU A 457 -13.04 17.75 -13.18
N ASP A 458 -14.33 17.61 -13.42
CA ASP A 458 -15.37 18.00 -12.48
C ASP A 458 -15.83 16.82 -11.61
N ILE A 459 -16.27 17.13 -10.37
CA ILE A 459 -16.75 16.10 -9.45
C ILE A 459 -18.16 15.64 -9.88
N ILE A 460 -18.32 14.34 -10.07
CA ILE A 460 -19.59 13.67 -10.32
C ILE A 460 -20.03 12.99 -9.04
N VAL A 461 -21.28 13.16 -8.65
CA VAL A 461 -21.89 12.51 -7.49
C VAL A 461 -23.19 11.84 -7.93
N ASP A 462 -23.08 10.54 -8.22
CA ASP A 462 -24.24 9.68 -8.46
C ASP A 462 -24.92 9.40 -7.13
N LYS A 463 -26.24 9.56 -7.07
CA LYS A 463 -27.01 9.38 -5.85
C LYS A 463 -28.51 9.24 -6.12
N PHE A 464 -29.21 8.60 -5.20
CA PHE A 464 -30.67 8.57 -5.15
C PHE A 464 -31.16 9.32 -3.91
N LYS A 465 -32.32 9.96 -4.01
CA LYS A 465 -32.95 10.61 -2.86
C LYS A 465 -33.36 9.53 -1.82
N LEU A 466 -33.10 9.80 -0.55
CA LEU A 466 -33.45 8.90 0.56
C LEU A 466 -34.96 8.88 0.81
#